data_7aeec65aa75ad2c5170fa1478c9f8f35
#
_entry.id   7aeec65aa75ad2c5170fa1478c9f8f35
#
_cell.length_a   1.000
_cell.length_b   1.000
_cell.length_c   1.000
_cell.angle_alpha   90.00
_cell.angle_beta   90.00
_cell.angle_gamma   90.00
#
_symmetry.space_group_name_H-M   'P 1'
#
loop_
_entity.id
_entity.type
_entity.pdbx_description
1 polymer ?
#
loop_
_entity_poly.entity_id
_entity_poly.type
_entity_poly.pdbx_seq_one_letter_code
_entity_poly.pdbx_strand_id
1 'polypeptide(L)'
;MIGVIAALILLVIVGVAIPIRFMRAVRRSLRDPEFRALFVLVVLTLATGTFFYAWIEGWSLLDAFYFSAITLTTVGYGDLAPVTAAGKLFTVFYIFAGIGIIVSFVDAVARASVKQRAEARRLRGRRKVSESEDD
;
A
#
# COMPACT_ATOMS: atom_id res chain seq x y z
N MET A 1 -16.00 -6.48 33.13
CA MET A 1 -14.85 -5.56 33.20
C MET A 1 -13.60 -6.13 32.56
N ILE A 2 -13.14 -7.33 32.94
CA ILE A 2 -11.95 -8.00 32.40
C ILE A 2 -12.03 -8.23 30.87
N GLY A 3 -13.18 -8.66 30.37
CA GLY A 3 -13.38 -8.90 28.91
C GLY A 3 -13.27 -7.64 28.04
N VAL A 4 -13.72 -6.48 28.54
CA VAL A 4 -13.62 -5.21 27.81
C VAL A 4 -12.18 -4.74 27.76
N ILE A 5 -11.41 -4.91 28.84
CA ILE A 5 -10.00 -4.56 28.91
C ILE A 5 -9.19 -5.46 27.96
N ALA A 6 -9.49 -6.76 27.94
CA ALA A 6 -8.84 -7.71 27.03
C ALA A 6 -9.15 -7.38 25.55
N ALA A 7 -10.37 -6.99 25.22
CA ALA A 7 -10.76 -6.58 23.87
C ALA A 7 -10.07 -5.28 23.45
N LEU A 8 -9.94 -4.29 24.35
CA LEU A 8 -9.23 -3.04 24.09
C LEU A 8 -7.72 -3.28 23.88
N ILE A 9 -7.11 -4.13 24.70
CA ILE A 9 -5.69 -4.50 24.55
C ILE A 9 -5.48 -5.21 23.20
N LEU A 10 -6.37 -6.14 22.85
CA LEU A 10 -6.30 -6.83 21.55
C LEU A 10 -6.46 -5.87 20.38
N LEU A 11 -7.37 -4.92 20.47
CA LEU A 11 -7.59 -3.88 19.45
C LEU A 11 -6.36 -2.99 19.29
N VAL A 12 -5.72 -2.58 20.39
CA VAL A 12 -4.48 -1.78 20.37
C VAL A 12 -3.32 -2.61 19.81
N ILE A 13 -3.16 -3.87 20.22
CA ILE A 13 -2.11 -4.76 19.71
C ILE A 13 -2.28 -4.99 18.21
N VAL A 14 -3.49 -5.26 17.75
CA VAL A 14 -3.81 -5.44 16.32
C VAL A 14 -3.60 -4.13 15.56
N GLY A 15 -4.08 -3.00 16.10
CA GLY A 15 -3.94 -1.68 15.50
C GLY A 15 -2.50 -1.19 15.37
N VAL A 16 -1.61 -1.61 16.27
CA VAL A 16 -0.19 -1.23 16.24
C VAL A 16 0.67 -2.28 15.53
N ALA A 17 0.39 -3.57 15.73
CA ALA A 17 1.21 -4.65 15.17
C ALA A 17 1.05 -4.80 13.65
N ILE A 18 -0.16 -4.56 13.12
CA ILE A 18 -0.42 -4.65 11.68
C ILE A 18 0.41 -3.59 10.91
N PRO A 19 0.35 -2.29 11.22
CA PRO A 19 1.12 -1.28 10.49
C PRO A 19 2.64 -1.48 10.66
N ILE A 20 3.12 -1.93 11.81
CA ILE A 20 4.56 -2.20 12.00
C ILE A 20 5.01 -3.39 11.15
N ARG A 21 4.23 -4.46 11.08
CA ARG A 21 4.52 -5.62 10.23
C ARG A 21 4.47 -5.25 8.76
N PHE A 22 3.48 -4.46 8.36
CA PHE A 22 3.35 -3.93 7.01
C PHE A 22 4.54 -3.03 6.64
N MET A 23 4.92 -2.09 7.52
CA MET A 23 6.08 -1.22 7.30
C MET A 23 7.39 -2.01 7.17
N ARG A 24 7.58 -3.07 7.97
CA ARG A 24 8.76 -3.95 7.84
C ARG A 24 8.74 -4.75 6.53
N ALA A 25 7.57 -5.20 6.10
CA ALA A 25 7.41 -5.88 4.81
C ALA A 25 7.74 -4.92 3.65
N VAL A 26 7.19 -3.72 3.66
CA VAL A 26 7.49 -2.67 2.68
C VAL A 26 8.99 -2.34 2.65
N ARG A 27 9.63 -2.09 3.81
CA ARG A 27 11.08 -1.81 3.87
C ARG A 27 11.95 -2.97 3.34
N ARG A 28 11.54 -4.21 3.52
CA ARG A 28 12.24 -5.37 2.94
C ARG A 28 12.01 -5.46 1.43
N SER A 29 10.78 -5.21 0.99
CA SER A 29 10.41 -5.26 -0.43
C SER A 29 11.03 -4.11 -1.23
N LEU A 30 11.36 -2.97 -0.61
CA LEU A 30 12.12 -1.87 -1.24
C LEU A 30 13.53 -2.27 -1.71
N ARG A 31 14.03 -3.45 -1.31
CA ARG A 31 15.28 -4.01 -1.85
C ARG A 31 15.08 -4.69 -3.21
N ASP A 32 13.84 -5.04 -3.55
CA ASP A 32 13.48 -5.54 -4.86
C ASP A 32 13.29 -4.35 -5.81
N PRO A 33 14.04 -4.29 -6.94
CA PRO A 33 13.99 -3.16 -7.86
C PRO A 33 12.61 -3.02 -8.51
N GLU A 34 11.90 -4.10 -8.78
CA GLU A 34 10.55 -4.09 -9.34
C GLU A 34 9.55 -3.45 -8.36
N PHE A 35 9.59 -3.88 -7.10
CA PHE A 35 8.75 -3.30 -6.05
C PHE A 35 9.04 -1.81 -5.84
N ARG A 36 10.32 -1.43 -5.83
CA ARG A 36 10.73 -0.03 -5.65
C ARG A 36 10.21 0.86 -6.79
N ALA A 37 10.29 0.38 -8.03
CA ALA A 37 9.79 1.12 -9.19
C ALA A 37 8.28 1.36 -9.09
N LEU A 38 7.50 0.33 -8.74
CA LEU A 38 6.05 0.44 -8.54
C LEU A 38 5.69 1.36 -7.36
N PHE A 39 6.43 1.27 -6.25
CA PHE A 39 6.23 2.15 -5.10
C PHE A 39 6.47 3.63 -5.46
N VAL A 40 7.56 3.91 -6.17
CA VAL A 40 7.85 5.27 -6.68
C VAL A 40 6.73 5.73 -7.62
N LEU A 41 6.24 4.85 -8.50
CA LEU A 41 5.15 5.18 -9.42
C LEU A 41 3.86 5.54 -8.68
N VAL A 42 3.50 4.81 -7.61
CA VAL A 42 2.34 5.14 -6.74
C VAL A 42 2.53 6.52 -6.10
N VAL A 43 3.71 6.79 -5.54
CA VAL A 43 4.01 8.07 -4.89
C VAL A 43 3.95 9.22 -5.91
N LEU A 44 4.52 9.05 -7.10
CA LEU A 44 4.47 10.04 -8.17
C LEU A 44 3.04 10.30 -8.65
N THR A 45 2.23 9.25 -8.77
CA THR A 45 0.81 9.38 -9.16
C THR A 45 0.04 10.17 -8.10
N LEU A 46 0.22 9.85 -6.82
CA LEU A 46 -0.39 10.61 -5.71
C LEU A 46 0.05 12.07 -5.72
N ALA A 47 1.36 12.33 -5.88
CA ALA A 47 1.88 13.67 -5.94
C ALA A 47 1.30 14.46 -7.13
N THR A 48 1.27 13.85 -8.31
CA THR A 48 0.71 14.46 -9.52
C THR A 48 -0.76 14.82 -9.31
N GLY A 49 -1.57 13.92 -8.78
CA GLY A 49 -2.97 14.20 -8.47
C GLY A 49 -3.12 15.32 -7.43
N THR A 50 -2.35 15.26 -6.35
CA THR A 50 -2.37 16.28 -5.29
C THR A 50 -2.09 17.68 -5.84
N PHE A 51 -1.01 17.86 -6.58
CA PHE A 51 -0.65 19.17 -7.14
C PHE A 51 -1.63 19.63 -8.20
N PHE A 52 -2.11 18.72 -9.06
CA PHE A 52 -3.07 19.05 -10.10
C PHE A 52 -4.40 19.55 -9.51
N TYR A 53 -4.99 18.82 -8.57
CA TYR A 53 -6.27 19.23 -7.97
C TYR A 53 -6.12 20.48 -7.09
N ALA A 54 -5.02 20.61 -6.35
CA ALA A 54 -4.76 21.83 -5.59
C ALA A 54 -4.72 23.07 -6.50
N TRP A 55 -4.12 22.93 -7.69
CA TRP A 55 -4.00 24.03 -8.61
C TRP A 55 -5.29 24.30 -9.42
N ILE A 56 -5.93 23.27 -9.94
CA ILE A 56 -7.09 23.41 -10.85
C ILE A 56 -8.40 23.64 -10.08
N GLU A 57 -8.61 22.93 -8.98
CA GLU A 57 -9.83 23.06 -8.16
C GLU A 57 -9.68 24.11 -7.03
N GLY A 58 -8.46 24.61 -6.80
CA GLY A 58 -8.17 25.55 -5.70
C GLY A 58 -8.26 24.93 -4.32
N TRP A 59 -8.15 23.59 -4.22
CA TRP A 59 -8.25 22.89 -2.95
C TRP A 59 -6.99 23.05 -2.10
N SER A 60 -7.14 22.87 -0.77
CA SER A 60 -5.97 22.74 0.09
C SER A 60 -5.12 21.51 -0.35
N LEU A 61 -3.80 21.55 -0.09
CA LEU A 61 -2.95 20.39 -0.39
C LEU A 61 -3.42 19.11 0.32
N LEU A 62 -3.98 19.26 1.52
CA LEU A 62 -4.51 18.14 2.28
C LEU A 62 -5.76 17.54 1.62
N ASP A 63 -6.71 18.38 1.21
CA ASP A 63 -7.92 17.91 0.53
C ASP A 63 -7.62 17.30 -0.82
N ALA A 64 -6.70 17.91 -1.58
CA ALA A 64 -6.25 17.37 -2.86
C ALA A 64 -5.52 16.02 -2.71
N PHE A 65 -4.67 15.88 -1.68
CA PHE A 65 -4.02 14.61 -1.36
C PHE A 65 -5.04 13.54 -0.92
N TYR A 66 -5.95 13.92 -0.04
CA TYR A 66 -7.03 13.05 0.44
C TYR A 66 -7.88 12.54 -0.74
N PHE A 67 -8.37 13.44 -1.60
CA PHE A 67 -9.12 13.07 -2.79
C PHE A 67 -8.35 12.14 -3.72
N SER A 68 -7.07 12.46 -3.98
CA SER A 68 -6.19 11.64 -4.81
C SER A 68 -6.02 10.24 -4.24
N ALA A 69 -5.85 10.12 -2.92
CA ALA A 69 -5.67 8.84 -2.23
C ALA A 69 -6.95 7.99 -2.27
N ILE A 70 -8.13 8.57 -1.92
CA ILE A 70 -9.39 7.81 -1.91
C ILE A 70 -9.84 7.41 -3.33
N THR A 71 -9.51 8.21 -4.33
CA THR A 71 -9.78 7.92 -5.74
C THR A 71 -8.88 6.81 -6.25
N LEU A 72 -7.56 6.90 -6.00
CA LEU A 72 -6.57 5.90 -6.40
C LEU A 72 -6.82 4.55 -5.75
N THR A 73 -7.24 4.54 -4.48
CA THR A 73 -7.60 3.31 -3.75
C THR A 73 -9.02 2.82 -4.01
N THR A 74 -9.75 3.46 -4.91
CA THR A 74 -11.13 3.12 -5.30
C THR A 74 -12.15 3.22 -4.16
N VAL A 75 -11.85 3.92 -3.06
CA VAL A 75 -12.78 4.13 -1.95
C VAL A 75 -13.86 5.12 -2.31
N GLY A 76 -13.50 6.32 -2.81
CA GLY A 76 -14.41 7.32 -3.37
C GLY A 76 -15.60 7.68 -2.50
N TYR A 77 -15.38 8.29 -1.34
CA TYR A 77 -16.49 8.66 -0.43
C TYR A 77 -17.49 9.64 -1.04
N GLY A 78 -17.09 10.42 -2.07
CA GLY A 78 -17.97 11.37 -2.74
C GLY A 78 -18.20 12.68 -1.98
N ASP A 79 -17.46 12.92 -0.91
CA ASP A 79 -17.45 14.14 -0.11
C ASP A 79 -16.71 15.29 -0.81
N LEU A 80 -15.73 14.96 -1.65
CA LEU A 80 -15.05 15.86 -2.58
C LEU A 80 -15.20 15.35 -4.01
N ALA A 81 -15.48 16.25 -4.95
CA ALA A 81 -15.55 15.95 -6.36
C ALA A 81 -15.10 17.16 -7.20
N PRO A 82 -14.35 16.97 -8.29
CA PRO A 82 -13.95 18.05 -9.18
C PRO A 82 -15.17 18.73 -9.79
N VAL A 83 -15.16 20.06 -9.77
CA VAL A 83 -16.24 20.87 -10.36
C VAL A 83 -15.84 21.42 -11.73
N THR A 84 -14.54 21.64 -11.97
CA THR A 84 -14.03 22.15 -13.25
C THR A 84 -14.04 21.08 -14.33
N ALA A 85 -14.20 21.49 -15.59
CA ALA A 85 -14.14 20.59 -16.72
C ALA A 85 -12.76 19.90 -16.84
N ALA A 86 -11.68 20.64 -16.58
CA ALA A 86 -10.31 20.11 -16.58
C ALA A 86 -10.10 19.09 -15.47
N GLY A 87 -10.59 19.37 -14.23
CA GLY A 87 -10.52 18.43 -13.11
C GLY A 87 -11.27 17.13 -13.39
N LYS A 88 -12.49 17.22 -13.93
CA LYS A 88 -13.29 16.04 -14.33
C LYS A 88 -12.59 15.18 -15.38
N LEU A 89 -12.07 15.82 -16.44
CA LEU A 89 -11.37 15.12 -17.51
C LEU A 89 -10.08 14.45 -16.98
N PHE A 90 -9.30 15.16 -16.21
CA PHE A 90 -8.10 14.60 -15.57
C PHE A 90 -8.45 13.43 -14.65
N THR A 91 -9.54 13.52 -13.89
CA THR A 91 -9.97 12.42 -12.99
C THR A 91 -10.24 11.14 -13.77
N VAL A 92 -10.84 11.20 -14.95
CA VAL A 92 -11.05 10.02 -15.79
C VAL A 92 -9.73 9.35 -16.16
N PHE A 93 -8.75 10.10 -16.65
CA PHE A 93 -7.42 9.55 -16.95
C PHE A 93 -6.69 9.06 -15.70
N TYR A 94 -6.81 9.81 -14.60
CA TYR A 94 -6.21 9.47 -13.32
C TYR A 94 -6.71 8.13 -12.79
N ILE A 95 -8.02 7.86 -12.88
CA ILE A 95 -8.62 6.58 -12.46
C ILE A 95 -8.09 5.43 -13.32
N PHE A 96 -8.10 5.55 -14.64
CA PHE A 96 -7.62 4.47 -15.52
C PHE A 96 -6.13 4.16 -15.31
N ALA A 97 -5.29 5.19 -15.22
CA ALA A 97 -3.88 5.03 -14.91
C ALA A 97 -3.68 4.45 -13.51
N GLY A 98 -4.42 4.96 -12.53
CA GLY A 98 -4.33 4.58 -11.13
C GLY A 98 -4.69 3.12 -10.86
N ILE A 99 -5.75 2.60 -11.49
CA ILE A 99 -6.15 1.19 -11.36
C ILE A 99 -5.01 0.26 -11.80
N GLY A 100 -4.40 0.53 -12.96
CA GLY A 100 -3.28 -0.27 -13.46
C GLY A 100 -2.09 -0.28 -12.51
N ILE A 101 -1.75 0.88 -11.95
CA ILE A 101 -0.64 1.04 -11.01
C ILE A 101 -0.93 0.32 -9.68
N ILE A 102 -2.12 0.50 -9.11
CA ILE A 102 -2.49 -0.11 -7.83
C ILE A 102 -2.56 -1.63 -7.95
N VAL A 103 -3.15 -2.18 -9.01
CA VAL A 103 -3.21 -3.63 -9.24
C VAL A 103 -1.80 -4.21 -9.36
N SER A 104 -0.92 -3.57 -10.13
CA SER A 104 0.48 -3.99 -10.27
C SER A 104 1.24 -3.93 -8.95
N PHE A 105 1.00 -2.90 -8.14
CA PHE A 105 1.61 -2.75 -6.81
C PHE A 105 1.15 -3.84 -5.84
N VAL A 106 -0.15 -4.12 -5.77
CA VAL A 106 -0.71 -5.17 -4.91
C VAL A 106 -0.17 -6.56 -5.31
N ASP A 107 -0.08 -6.84 -6.61
CA ASP A 107 0.49 -8.09 -7.12
C ASP A 107 1.99 -8.22 -6.77
N ALA A 108 2.78 -7.16 -6.89
CA ALA A 108 4.18 -7.14 -6.48
C ALA A 108 4.34 -7.41 -4.97
N VAL A 109 3.49 -6.82 -4.11
CA VAL A 109 3.47 -7.10 -2.66
C VAL A 109 3.14 -8.56 -2.38
N ALA A 110 2.16 -9.12 -3.08
CA ALA A 110 1.76 -10.52 -2.93
C ALA A 110 2.90 -11.46 -3.32
N ARG A 111 3.55 -11.25 -4.46
CA ARG A 111 4.69 -12.06 -4.93
C ARG A 111 5.89 -11.98 -3.97
N ALA A 112 6.22 -10.80 -3.46
CA ALA A 112 7.29 -10.63 -2.48
C ALA A 112 7.03 -11.44 -1.22
N SER A 113 5.79 -11.48 -0.75
CA SER A 113 5.38 -12.26 0.43
C SER A 113 5.49 -13.77 0.20
N VAL A 114 5.16 -14.26 -0.99
CA VAL A 114 5.24 -15.69 -1.36
C VAL A 114 6.70 -16.13 -1.48
N LYS A 115 7.56 -15.35 -2.14
CA LYS A 115 9.02 -15.64 -2.25
C LYS A 115 9.66 -15.81 -0.87
N GLN A 116 9.36 -14.91 0.06
CA GLN A 116 9.92 -14.97 1.42
C GLN A 116 9.51 -16.26 2.18
N ARG A 117 8.25 -16.69 2.02
CA ARG A 117 7.77 -17.94 2.63
C ARG A 117 8.44 -19.17 2.02
N ALA A 118 8.67 -19.18 0.72
CA ALA A 118 9.35 -20.27 0.00
C ALA A 118 10.83 -20.39 0.42
N GLU A 119 11.54 -19.25 0.55
CA GLU A 119 12.93 -19.23 1.04
C GLU A 119 13.05 -19.70 2.49
N ALA A 120 12.15 -19.22 3.36
CA ALA A 120 12.14 -19.64 4.76
C ALA A 120 11.87 -21.16 4.90
N ARG A 121 11.01 -21.74 4.06
CA ARG A 121 10.78 -23.19 4.00
C ARG A 121 12.00 -23.96 3.51
N ARG A 122 12.69 -23.46 2.47
CA ARG A 122 13.92 -24.08 1.93
C ARG A 122 15.04 -24.09 2.97
N LEU A 123 15.24 -23.00 3.69
CA LEU A 123 16.27 -22.91 4.74
C LEU A 123 15.98 -23.85 5.91
N ARG A 124 14.70 -23.96 6.33
CA ARG A 124 14.30 -24.92 7.37
C ARG A 124 14.48 -26.38 6.92
N GLY A 125 14.21 -26.69 5.67
CA GLY A 125 14.42 -28.02 5.11
C GLY A 125 15.91 -28.41 5.09
N ARG A 126 16.79 -27.50 4.66
CA ARG A 126 18.23 -27.71 4.65
C ARG A 126 18.81 -27.94 6.04
N ARG A 127 18.36 -27.16 7.03
CA ARG A 127 18.81 -27.32 8.41
C ARG A 127 18.44 -28.67 9.01
N LYS A 128 17.22 -29.18 8.71
CA LYS A 128 16.79 -30.51 9.18
C LYS A 128 17.59 -31.65 8.55
N VAL A 129 18.01 -31.51 7.30
CA VAL A 129 18.83 -32.53 6.62
C VAL A 129 20.25 -32.56 7.22
N SER A 130 20.87 -31.40 7.49
CA SER A 130 22.20 -31.36 8.10
C SER A 130 22.19 -31.89 9.54
N GLU A 131 21.15 -31.65 10.32
CA GLU A 131 20.99 -32.18 11.68
C GLU A 131 20.79 -33.71 11.70
N SER A 132 20.29 -34.32 10.60
CA SER A 132 20.11 -35.79 10.47
C SER A 132 21.31 -36.51 9.88
N GLU A 133 22.31 -35.81 9.34
CA GLU A 133 23.57 -36.37 8.87
C GLU A 133 24.67 -36.38 9.95
N ASP A 134 24.49 -35.63 11.02
CA ASP A 134 25.43 -35.51 12.14
C ASP A 134 25.11 -36.48 13.31
N ASP A 135 23.96 -37.19 13.28
CA ASP A 135 23.54 -38.22 14.23
C ASP A 135 23.78 -39.66 13.65
#